data_d4db0a10dcc9c7fccc43850248071fcc
#
_entry.id   d4db0a10dcc9c7fccc43850248071fcc
#
_cell.length_a   1.000
_cell.length_b   1.000
_cell.length_c   1.000
_cell.angle_alpha   90.00
_cell.angle_beta   90.00
_cell.angle_gamma   90.00
#
_symmetry.space_group_name_H-M   'P 1'
#
loop_
_entity.id
_entity.type
_entity.pdbx_description
1 polymer ?
#
loop_
_entity_poly.entity_id
_entity_poly.type
_entity_poly.pdbx_seq_one_letter_code
_entity_poly.pdbx_strand_id
1 'polypeptide(L)'
;MRSKLEYELQPIRVPSGWTITINNLFEVELTPETSDWFSSSVLIGGVRRSTGHCFDSRVEPEGDPNGEFVIDFLTIEYDHKGKPVKNSENFLGEFRTKSKVEFIKKIESFMMETLKITP
;
A
#
# COMPACT_ATOMS: atom_id res chain seq x y z
N MET A 1 -3.08 16.24 -19.84
CA MET A 1 -4.01 16.47 -18.73
C MET A 1 -4.93 15.25 -18.57
N ARG A 2 -5.10 14.79 -17.37
CA ARG A 2 -5.96 13.64 -17.11
C ARG A 2 -7.43 13.99 -17.21
N SER A 3 -8.21 13.09 -17.75
CA SER A 3 -9.65 13.20 -17.74
C SER A 3 -10.18 12.75 -16.37
N LYS A 4 -11.22 13.42 -15.88
CA LYS A 4 -11.88 13.06 -14.62
C LYS A 4 -12.61 11.72 -14.69
N LEU A 5 -12.88 11.24 -15.92
CA LEU A 5 -13.70 10.06 -16.13
C LEU A 5 -12.88 8.80 -16.38
N GLU A 6 -11.55 8.93 -16.37
CA GLU A 6 -10.72 7.84 -16.85
C GLU A 6 -10.72 6.62 -15.96
N TYR A 7 -10.49 6.79 -14.65
CA TYR A 7 -10.24 5.61 -13.82
C TYR A 7 -10.82 5.75 -12.44
N GLU A 8 -11.34 4.64 -11.93
CA GLU A 8 -11.76 4.51 -10.54
C GLU A 8 -10.64 3.90 -9.73
N LEU A 9 -10.79 3.93 -8.42
CA LEU A 9 -9.83 3.28 -7.52
C LEU A 9 -9.81 1.78 -7.77
N GLN A 10 -8.62 1.21 -7.69
CA GLN A 10 -8.43 -0.24 -7.84
C GLN A 10 -9.13 -0.97 -6.70
N PRO A 11 -10.02 -1.93 -7.00
CA PRO A 11 -10.61 -2.76 -5.95
C PRO A 11 -9.54 -3.57 -5.21
N ILE A 12 -9.60 -3.50 -3.88
CA ILE A 12 -8.69 -4.23 -2.99
C ILE A 12 -9.55 -4.90 -1.92
N ARG A 13 -9.25 -6.16 -1.61
CA ARG A 13 -9.89 -6.85 -0.50
C ARG A 13 -9.25 -6.41 0.80
N VAL A 14 -10.04 -5.77 1.64
CA VAL A 14 -9.57 -5.25 2.94
C VAL A 14 -10.29 -6.01 4.04
N PRO A 15 -9.58 -6.87 4.78
CA PRO A 15 -10.21 -7.60 5.88
C PRO A 15 -10.56 -6.69 7.06
N SER A 16 -11.47 -7.16 7.88
CA SER A 16 -11.86 -6.46 9.11
C SER A 16 -10.63 -6.18 9.97
N GLY A 17 -10.59 -5.02 10.58
CA GLY A 17 -9.48 -4.60 11.43
C GLY A 17 -8.40 -3.79 10.71
N TRP A 18 -8.40 -3.82 9.40
CA TRP A 18 -7.50 -3.01 8.58
C TRP A 18 -8.17 -1.73 8.12
N THR A 19 -7.41 -0.64 8.11
CA THR A 19 -7.86 0.65 7.57
C THR A 19 -6.89 1.05 6.46
N ILE A 20 -7.42 1.36 5.30
CA ILE A 20 -6.62 1.95 4.23
C ILE A 20 -6.55 3.44 4.52
N THR A 21 -5.34 3.93 4.78
CA THR A 21 -5.12 5.31 5.24
C THR A 21 -4.83 6.27 4.08
N ILE A 22 -4.32 5.75 2.99
CA ILE A 22 -4.09 6.53 1.77
C ILE A 22 -4.33 5.62 0.57
N ASN A 23 -5.03 6.12 -0.44
CA ASN A 23 -5.33 5.33 -1.63
C ASN A 23 -5.28 6.20 -2.88
N ASN A 24 -4.19 6.03 -3.63
CA ASN A 24 -3.97 6.66 -4.93
C ASN A 24 -3.73 5.59 -5.99
N LEU A 25 -4.20 4.37 -5.73
CA LEU A 25 -4.06 3.27 -6.68
C LEU A 25 -5.33 3.16 -7.51
N PHE A 26 -5.19 3.37 -8.81
CA PHE A 26 -6.33 3.37 -9.74
C PHE A 26 -6.36 2.10 -10.59
N GLU A 27 -7.54 1.77 -11.08
CA GLU A 27 -7.78 0.58 -11.89
C GLU A 27 -7.30 0.81 -13.33
N VAL A 28 -6.00 0.85 -13.51
CA VAL A 28 -5.34 1.08 -14.78
C VAL A 28 -3.95 0.44 -14.75
N GLU A 29 -3.47 0.00 -15.90
CA GLU A 29 -2.12 -0.55 -16.01
C GLU A 29 -1.10 0.57 -16.13
N LEU A 30 0.11 0.32 -15.64
CA LEU A 30 1.23 1.27 -15.74
C LEU A 30 1.82 1.19 -17.15
N THR A 31 1.63 2.25 -17.91
CA THR A 31 2.15 2.41 -19.27
C THR A 31 2.71 3.83 -19.43
N PRO A 32 3.44 4.13 -20.52
CA PRO A 32 3.89 5.52 -20.74
C PRO A 32 2.75 6.54 -20.74
N GLU A 33 1.54 6.13 -21.21
CA GLU A 33 0.38 7.02 -21.30
C GLU A 33 -0.29 7.23 -19.95
N THR A 34 -0.10 6.32 -19.00
CA THR A 34 -0.76 6.37 -17.70
C THR A 34 0.19 6.64 -16.54
N SER A 35 1.45 6.93 -16.83
CA SER A 35 2.50 7.10 -15.81
C SER A 35 2.15 8.12 -14.72
N ASP A 36 1.43 9.18 -15.07
CA ASP A 36 0.99 10.19 -14.10
C ASP A 36 0.16 9.62 -12.96
N TRP A 37 -0.58 8.54 -13.23
CA TRP A 37 -1.43 7.89 -12.24
C TRP A 37 -0.62 7.12 -11.20
N PHE A 38 0.69 6.96 -11.41
CA PHE A 38 1.60 6.19 -10.57
C PHE A 38 2.74 7.03 -9.98
N SER A 39 2.62 8.35 -10.05
CA SER A 39 3.70 9.26 -9.62
C SER A 39 3.60 9.72 -8.17
N SER A 40 2.57 9.28 -7.44
CA SER A 40 2.43 9.59 -6.02
C SER A 40 3.54 8.92 -5.21
N SER A 41 4.04 9.60 -4.20
CA SER A 41 5.05 9.02 -3.30
C SER A 41 4.51 7.83 -2.51
N VAL A 42 3.18 7.77 -2.32
CA VAL A 42 2.49 6.60 -1.77
C VAL A 42 1.32 6.29 -2.69
N LEU A 43 1.27 5.05 -3.20
CA LEU A 43 0.14 4.59 -3.99
C LEU A 43 -1.01 4.15 -3.10
N ILE A 44 -0.76 3.20 -2.22
CA ILE A 44 -1.73 2.72 -1.26
C ILE A 44 -1.02 2.31 0.01
N GLY A 45 -1.58 2.65 1.14
CA GLY A 45 -1.05 2.29 2.45
C GLY A 45 -2.18 1.99 3.40
N GLY A 46 -1.89 1.17 4.40
CA GLY A 46 -2.89 0.77 5.38
C GLY A 46 -2.28 0.37 6.71
N VAL A 47 -3.14 0.24 7.72
CA VAL A 47 -2.72 -0.08 9.08
C VAL A 47 -3.74 -0.98 9.76
N ARG A 48 -3.23 -1.92 10.56
CA ARG A 48 -4.01 -2.68 11.52
C ARG A 48 -3.58 -2.23 12.91
N ARG A 49 -4.38 -1.38 13.53
CA ARG A 49 -3.99 -0.73 14.79
C ARG A 49 -3.84 -1.70 15.96
N SER A 50 -4.63 -2.78 15.98
CA SER A 50 -4.59 -3.74 17.08
C SER A 50 -3.23 -4.44 17.22
N THR A 51 -2.49 -4.59 16.12
CA THR A 51 -1.17 -5.24 16.12
C THR A 51 -0.04 -4.29 15.72
N GLY A 52 -0.39 -3.13 15.17
CA GLY A 52 0.59 -2.17 14.67
C GLY A 52 1.14 -2.49 13.29
N HIS A 53 0.67 -3.55 12.65
CA HIS A 53 1.11 -3.85 11.28
C HIS A 53 0.65 -2.79 10.31
N CYS A 54 1.53 -2.40 9.40
CA CYS A 54 1.20 -1.45 8.36
C CYS A 54 2.01 -1.74 7.09
N PHE A 55 1.55 -1.19 6.00
CA PHE A 55 2.29 -1.25 4.75
C PHE A 55 2.18 0.09 4.02
N ASP A 56 3.13 0.28 3.12
CA ASP A 56 3.29 1.48 2.33
C ASP A 56 3.76 1.05 0.95
N SER A 57 3.41 1.75 -0.10
CA SER A 57 3.75 1.30 -1.44
C SER A 57 3.93 2.46 -2.42
N ARG A 58 4.68 2.17 -3.49
CA ARG A 58 5.00 3.15 -4.53
C ARG A 58 5.49 2.44 -5.79
N VAL A 59 5.62 3.18 -6.88
CA VAL A 59 6.40 2.76 -8.05
C VAL A 59 7.77 3.41 -7.93
N GLU A 60 8.82 2.65 -8.18
CA GLU A 60 10.20 3.13 -8.08
C GLU A 60 10.95 2.88 -9.38
N PRO A 61 11.50 3.89 -10.08
CA PRO A 61 11.33 5.33 -9.79
C PRO A 61 9.87 5.80 -9.94
N GLU A 62 9.49 6.84 -9.25
CA GLU A 62 8.10 7.31 -9.22
C GLU A 62 7.55 7.55 -10.62
N GLY A 63 6.41 6.90 -10.92
CA GLY A 63 5.72 7.05 -12.18
C GLY A 63 6.45 6.49 -13.40
N ASP A 64 7.58 5.81 -13.23
CA ASP A 64 8.33 5.25 -14.36
C ASP A 64 7.58 4.04 -14.93
N PRO A 65 7.22 4.05 -16.22
CA PRO A 65 6.56 2.89 -16.84
C PRO A 65 7.38 1.61 -16.79
N ASN A 66 8.70 1.73 -16.66
CA ASN A 66 9.60 0.59 -16.54
C ASN A 66 10.02 0.33 -15.10
N GLY A 67 9.41 1.03 -14.15
CA GLY A 67 9.72 0.87 -12.73
C GLY A 67 9.11 -0.38 -12.13
N GLU A 68 9.34 -0.54 -10.84
CA GLU A 68 8.77 -1.64 -10.07
C GLU A 68 7.77 -1.12 -9.06
N PHE A 69 6.72 -1.90 -8.81
CA PHE A 69 5.87 -1.71 -7.64
C PHE A 69 6.64 -2.19 -6.42
N VAL A 70 6.67 -1.37 -5.39
CA VAL A 70 7.40 -1.66 -4.15
C VAL A 70 6.44 -1.57 -2.98
N ILE A 71 6.50 -2.56 -2.10
CA ILE A 71 5.74 -2.55 -0.84
C ILE A 71 6.72 -2.64 0.30
N ASP A 72 6.61 -1.74 1.26
CA ASP A 72 7.34 -1.82 2.53
C ASP A 72 6.39 -2.30 3.61
N PHE A 73 6.80 -3.28 4.38
CA PHE A 73 6.03 -3.83 5.50
C PHE A 73 6.70 -3.44 6.81
N LEU A 74 5.90 -2.96 7.76
CA LEU A 74 6.40 -2.43 9.02
C LEU A 74 5.45 -2.76 10.15
N THR A 75 5.93 -2.55 11.38
CA THR A 75 5.06 -2.41 12.54
C THR A 75 5.33 -1.06 13.19
N ILE A 76 4.30 -0.50 13.80
CA ILE A 76 4.36 0.75 14.55
C ILE A 76 3.62 0.53 15.85
N GLU A 77 4.15 1.06 16.96
CA GLU A 77 3.44 1.04 18.23
C GLU A 77 2.53 2.25 18.34
N TYR A 78 1.36 2.03 18.95
CA TYR A 78 0.41 3.09 19.25
C TYR A 78 0.27 3.22 20.76
N ASP A 79 0.20 4.46 21.26
CA ASP A 79 -0.01 4.70 22.67
C ASP A 79 -1.47 4.46 23.06
N HIS A 80 -1.80 4.62 24.35
CA HIS A 80 -3.16 4.39 24.85
C HIS A 80 -4.19 5.36 24.28
N LYS A 81 -3.75 6.44 23.64
CA LYS A 81 -4.61 7.42 22.98
C LYS A 81 -4.76 7.14 21.49
N GLY A 82 -4.12 6.08 21.00
CA GLY A 82 -4.16 5.69 19.59
C GLY A 82 -3.23 6.49 18.70
N LYS A 83 -2.25 7.19 19.28
CA LYS A 83 -1.25 7.93 18.50
C LYS A 83 0.00 7.10 18.28
N PRO A 84 0.63 7.22 17.09
CA PRO A 84 1.89 6.52 16.84
C PRO A 84 2.96 6.95 17.83
N VAL A 85 3.65 5.97 18.41
CA VAL A 85 4.79 6.21 19.28
C VAL A 85 6.00 6.57 18.41
N LYS A 86 6.66 7.66 18.75
CA LYS A 86 7.81 8.15 18.00
C LYS A 86 8.94 7.12 18.00
N ASN A 87 9.54 6.90 16.84
CA ASN A 87 10.66 5.97 16.66
C ASN A 87 10.33 4.51 16.97
N SER A 88 9.05 4.14 16.91
CA SER A 88 8.62 2.75 17.15
C SER A 88 8.56 1.91 15.88
N GLU A 89 8.87 2.50 14.71
CA GLU A 89 8.80 1.80 13.45
C GLU A 89 9.81 0.66 13.40
N ASN A 90 9.32 -0.51 13.00
CA ASN A 90 10.15 -1.70 12.83
C ASN A 90 9.91 -2.24 11.42
N PHE A 91 10.95 -2.18 10.59
CA PHE A 91 10.87 -2.64 9.21
C PHE A 91 10.85 -4.17 9.17
N LEU A 92 9.84 -4.74 8.52
CA LEU A 92 9.67 -6.19 8.41
C LEU A 92 10.19 -6.75 7.09
N GLY A 93 10.19 -5.94 6.05
CA GLY A 93 10.67 -6.38 4.75
C GLY A 93 10.09 -5.58 3.60
N GLU A 94 10.57 -5.89 2.41
CA GLU A 94 10.21 -5.21 1.18
C GLU A 94 9.84 -6.25 0.13
N PHE A 95 8.86 -5.92 -0.71
CA PHE A 95 8.50 -6.75 -1.87
C PHE A 95 8.53 -5.87 -3.12
N ARG A 96 9.12 -6.38 -4.20
CA ARG A 96 9.23 -5.68 -5.48
C ARG A 96 8.71 -6.55 -6.61
N THR A 97 7.97 -5.95 -7.53
CA THR A 97 7.45 -6.65 -8.70
C THR A 97 7.10 -5.66 -9.81
N LYS A 98 7.20 -6.11 -11.05
CA LYS A 98 6.70 -5.33 -12.20
C LYS A 98 5.24 -5.65 -12.50
N SER A 99 4.68 -6.66 -11.85
CA SER A 99 3.31 -7.10 -12.07
C SER A 99 2.36 -6.42 -11.10
N LYS A 100 1.42 -5.64 -11.61
CA LYS A 100 0.39 -5.01 -10.79
C LYS A 100 -0.48 -6.06 -10.08
N VAL A 101 -0.78 -7.17 -10.76
CA VAL A 101 -1.55 -8.28 -10.17
C VAL A 101 -0.81 -8.86 -8.97
N GLU A 102 0.48 -9.12 -9.09
CA GLU A 102 1.28 -9.65 -7.97
C GLU A 102 1.40 -8.64 -6.84
N PHE A 103 1.50 -7.36 -7.16
CA PHE A 103 1.52 -6.27 -6.20
C PHE A 103 0.24 -6.28 -5.34
N ILE A 104 -0.93 -6.33 -6.00
CA ILE A 104 -2.22 -6.35 -5.30
C ILE A 104 -2.36 -7.61 -4.45
N LYS A 105 -2.01 -8.77 -5.00
CA LYS A 105 -2.08 -10.05 -4.27
C LYS A 105 -1.20 -10.02 -3.03
N LYS A 106 -0.03 -9.42 -3.12
CA LYS A 106 0.89 -9.36 -1.96
C LYS A 106 0.32 -8.49 -0.85
N ILE A 107 -0.27 -7.36 -1.18
CA ILE A 107 -0.92 -6.48 -0.20
C ILE A 107 -2.06 -7.24 0.48
N GLU A 108 -2.94 -7.87 -0.30
CA GLU A 108 -4.08 -8.61 0.23
C GLU A 108 -3.63 -9.76 1.13
N SER A 109 -2.62 -10.52 0.70
CA SER A 109 -2.13 -11.65 1.50
C SER A 109 -1.47 -11.20 2.80
N PHE A 110 -0.75 -10.10 2.79
CA PHE A 110 -0.16 -9.54 4.01
C PHE A 110 -1.25 -9.16 5.02
N MET A 111 -2.28 -8.47 4.56
CA MET A 111 -3.39 -8.10 5.43
C MET A 111 -4.10 -9.32 6.00
N MET A 112 -4.33 -10.33 5.15
CA MET A 112 -5.00 -11.56 5.59
C MET A 112 -4.16 -12.36 6.58
N GLU A 113 -2.85 -12.44 6.37
CA GLU A 113 -1.95 -13.15 7.27
C GLU A 113 -1.90 -12.55 8.67
N THR A 114 -1.99 -11.24 8.78
CA THR A 114 -1.97 -10.57 10.09
C THR A 114 -3.21 -10.89 10.92
N LEU A 115 -4.31 -11.35 10.32
CA LEU A 115 -5.50 -11.76 11.07
C LEU A 115 -5.24 -12.95 11.97
N LYS A 116 -4.20 -13.72 11.70
CA LYS A 116 -3.81 -14.89 12.52
C LYS A 116 -3.05 -14.48 13.78
N ILE A 117 -2.67 -13.20 13.87
CA ILE A 117 -1.91 -12.68 14.99
C ILE A 117 -2.89 -12.04 15.97
N THR A 118 -2.87 -12.55 17.22
CA THR A 118 -3.70 -11.96 18.28
C THR A 118 -3.10 -10.65 18.76
N PRO A 119 -3.93 -9.63 18.98
CA PRO A 119 -3.44 -8.36 19.53
C PRO A 119 -2.87 -8.52 20.92
#